data_777cf682d79f47df5e73d916d08db12e
#
_entry.id   777cf682d79f47df5e73d916d08db12e
#
_cell.length_a   1.000
_cell.length_b   1.000
_cell.length_c   1.000
_cell.angle_alpha   90.00
_cell.angle_beta   90.00
_cell.angle_gamma   90.00
#
_symmetry.space_group_name_H-M   'P 1'
#
loop_
_entity.id
_entity.type
_entity.pdbx_description
1 polymer ?
#
loop_
_entity_poly.entity_id
_entity_poly.type
_entity_poly.pdbx_seq_one_letter_code
_entity_poly.pdbx_strand_id
1 'polypeptide(L)'
;MKSNTTINFKTIAVDFDGTLCYSKWPELGQPNQALIEYLQEWKRNGNKLILWTCRAGEALSKAVEWCREQNLEFDAVNDNLTENAKA
;
A
#
# COMPACT_ATOMS: atom_id res chain seq x y z
N MET A 1 -5.36 29.19 -1.97
CA MET A 1 -4.80 28.78 -1.89
C MET A 1 -3.96 28.57 -1.75
N LYS A 2 -3.78 28.45 -1.49
CA LYS A 2 -2.87 28.20 -1.39
C LYS A 2 -2.12 27.63 -1.52
N SER A 3 -1.87 27.60 -1.52
CA SER A 3 -1.07 27.20 -1.71
C SER A 3 -0.49 26.58 -1.56
N ASN A 4 -0.54 26.12 -1.50
CA ASN A 4 0.25 25.59 -1.30
C ASN A 4 1.33 25.15 -1.85
N THR A 5 1.57 25.61 -1.98
CA THR A 5 2.89 25.47 -2.54
C THR A 5 3.71 24.43 -1.87
N THR A 6 3.53 24.27 -0.61
CA THR A 6 4.14 23.18 0.13
C THR A 6 3.39 21.89 -0.17
N ILE A 7 4.12 20.88 -0.54
CA ILE A 7 3.51 19.60 -0.79
C ILE A 7 3.22 18.93 0.53
N ASN A 8 1.96 18.70 0.78
CA ASN A 8 1.52 18.04 1.99
C ASN A 8 0.85 16.75 1.60
N PHE A 9 1.61 15.68 1.60
CA PHE A 9 1.02 14.38 1.40
C PHE A 9 0.98 13.65 2.74
N LYS A 10 0.11 12.68 2.81
CA LYS A 10 0.02 11.80 3.98
C LYS A 10 0.39 10.40 3.55
N THR A 11 0.81 9.60 4.51
CA THR A 11 1.26 8.25 4.25
C THR A 11 0.44 7.27 5.06
N ILE A 12 -0.02 6.22 4.41
CA ILE A 12 -0.67 5.10 5.08
C ILE A 12 0.17 3.88 4.88
N ALA A 13 0.45 3.16 5.96
CA ALA A 13 1.04 1.83 5.91
C ALA A 13 -0.09 0.83 6.07
N VAL A 14 -0.23 -0.09 5.14
CA VAL A 14 -1.33 -1.02 5.14
C VAL A 14 -0.82 -2.46 5.16
N ASP A 15 -1.48 -3.29 5.96
CA ASP A 15 -1.16 -4.70 6.07
C ASP A 15 -1.76 -5.47 4.90
N PHE A 16 -1.17 -6.62 4.58
CA PHE A 16 -1.61 -7.43 3.44
C PHE A 16 -2.56 -8.55 3.86
N ASP A 17 -2.04 -9.52 4.63
CA ASP A 17 -2.81 -10.70 4.97
C ASP A 17 -3.93 -10.37 5.95
N GLY A 18 -5.17 -10.70 5.58
CA GLY A 18 -6.33 -10.42 6.41
C GLY A 18 -6.81 -8.99 6.32
N THR A 19 -6.18 -8.16 5.52
CA THR A 19 -6.55 -6.74 5.37
C THR A 19 -6.84 -6.43 3.93
N LEU A 20 -5.82 -6.45 3.07
CA LEU A 20 -6.01 -6.24 1.63
C LEU A 20 -6.49 -7.52 0.97
N CYS A 21 -5.99 -8.64 1.42
CA CYS A 21 -6.20 -9.93 0.80
C CYS A 21 -6.72 -10.89 1.87
N TYR A 22 -7.91 -11.42 1.64
CA TYR A 22 -8.50 -12.40 2.56
C TYR A 22 -7.97 -13.77 2.19
N SER A 23 -6.86 -14.13 2.77
CA SER A 23 -6.17 -15.36 2.41
C SER A 23 -5.78 -16.12 3.65
N LYS A 24 -5.54 -17.41 3.46
CA LYS A 24 -4.89 -18.23 4.46
C LYS A 24 -3.43 -18.30 4.05
N TRP A 25 -2.57 -17.72 4.87
CA TRP A 25 -1.15 -17.77 4.64
C TRP A 25 -0.67 -19.19 4.32
N PRO A 26 0.17 -19.42 3.31
CA PRO A 26 0.78 -18.41 2.43
C PRO A 26 -0.02 -18.18 1.14
N GLU A 27 -1.22 -18.68 1.03
CA GLU A 27 -2.03 -18.59 -0.18
C GLU A 27 -2.49 -17.16 -0.40
N LEU A 28 -2.84 -16.84 -1.63
CA LEU A 28 -3.49 -15.58 -1.97
C LEU A 28 -4.98 -15.85 -2.10
N GLY A 29 -5.78 -14.85 -1.74
CA GLY A 29 -7.22 -15.04 -1.72
C GLY A 29 -7.97 -13.88 -2.34
N GLN A 30 -9.16 -13.64 -1.85
CA GLN A 30 -10.05 -12.62 -2.39
C GLN A 30 -9.63 -11.23 -1.95
N PRO A 31 -9.75 -10.23 -2.84
CA PRO A 31 -9.41 -8.87 -2.48
C PRO A 31 -10.44 -8.22 -1.59
N ASN A 32 -9.99 -7.37 -0.69
CA ASN A 32 -10.85 -6.46 0.06
C ASN A 32 -11.14 -5.28 -0.86
N GLN A 33 -12.15 -5.40 -1.68
CA GLN A 33 -12.40 -4.46 -2.77
C GLN A 33 -12.65 -3.04 -2.25
N ALA A 34 -13.41 -2.92 -1.17
CA ALA A 34 -13.72 -1.60 -0.62
C ALA A 34 -12.47 -0.88 -0.17
N LEU A 35 -11.57 -1.60 0.51
CA LEU A 35 -10.32 -1.01 0.97
C LEU A 35 -9.44 -0.64 -0.21
N ILE A 36 -9.35 -1.53 -1.20
CA ILE A 36 -8.53 -1.27 -2.39
C ILE A 36 -8.99 -0.01 -3.09
N GLU A 37 -10.30 0.16 -3.25
CA GLU A 37 -10.83 1.35 -3.89
C GLU A 37 -10.53 2.60 -3.09
N TYR A 38 -10.61 2.51 -1.76
CA TYR A 38 -10.27 3.63 -0.90
C TYR A 38 -8.80 4.02 -1.07
N LEU A 39 -7.91 3.03 -1.13
CA LEU A 39 -6.50 3.29 -1.27
C LEU A 39 -6.14 3.82 -2.65
N GLN A 40 -6.85 3.39 -3.68
CA GLN A 40 -6.67 3.93 -5.01
C GLN A 40 -7.01 5.41 -5.02
N GLU A 41 -8.10 5.78 -4.36
CA GLU A 41 -8.49 7.18 -4.26
C GLU A 41 -7.47 7.97 -3.46
N TRP A 42 -6.96 7.36 -2.38
CA TRP A 42 -5.92 7.94 -1.55
C TRP A 42 -4.70 8.32 -2.39
N LYS A 43 -4.29 7.42 -3.28
CA LYS A 43 -3.15 7.67 -4.15
C LYS A 43 -3.46 8.76 -5.17
N ARG A 44 -4.67 8.76 -5.71
CA ARG A 44 -5.06 9.77 -6.71
C ARG A 44 -5.01 11.18 -6.12
N ASN A 45 -5.18 11.29 -4.83
CA ASN A 45 -5.14 12.59 -4.16
C ASN A 45 -3.73 13.03 -3.79
N GLY A 46 -2.72 12.34 -4.31
CA GLY A 46 -1.33 12.74 -4.12
C GLY A 46 -0.69 12.20 -2.87
N ASN A 47 -1.34 11.27 -2.20
CA ASN A 47 -0.82 10.70 -0.96
C ASN A 47 0.03 9.47 -1.23
N LYS A 48 0.70 8.99 -0.20
CA LYS A 48 1.64 7.89 -0.31
C LYS A 48 1.12 6.64 0.38
N LEU A 49 1.60 5.50 -0.06
CA LEU A 49 1.09 4.23 0.39
C LEU A 49 2.26 3.25 0.57
N ILE A 50 2.31 2.64 1.74
CA ILE A 50 3.36 1.66 2.06
C ILE A 50 2.70 0.32 2.33
N LEU A 51 3.24 -0.73 1.73
CA LEU A 51 2.81 -2.08 2.06
C LEU A 51 3.66 -2.57 3.23
N TRP A 52 3.01 -2.98 4.31
CA TRP A 52 3.71 -3.41 5.51
C TRP A 52 3.26 -4.83 5.82
N THR A 53 4.12 -5.82 5.62
CA THR A 53 3.73 -7.20 5.72
C THR A 53 4.86 -8.04 6.28
N CYS A 54 4.50 -9.15 6.91
CA CYS A 54 5.48 -10.13 7.38
C CYS A 54 5.96 -11.05 6.28
N ARG A 55 5.35 -10.97 5.10
CA ARG A 55 5.79 -11.80 3.98
C ARG A 55 7.18 -11.40 3.55
N ALA A 56 7.95 -12.39 3.09
CA ALA A 56 9.31 -12.17 2.61
C ALA A 56 9.56 -13.09 1.44
N GLY A 57 10.65 -12.85 0.71
CA GLY A 57 11.06 -13.72 -0.38
C GLY A 57 9.99 -13.86 -1.44
N GLU A 58 9.77 -15.07 -1.89
CA GLU A 58 8.82 -15.35 -2.96
C GLU A 58 7.40 -14.99 -2.56
N ALA A 59 7.03 -15.24 -1.29
CA ALA A 59 5.70 -14.91 -0.83
C ALA A 59 5.46 -13.41 -0.90
N LEU A 60 6.47 -12.61 -0.63
CA LEU A 60 6.35 -11.16 -0.74
C LEU A 60 6.22 -10.75 -2.19
N SER A 61 7.02 -11.32 -3.08
CA SER A 61 6.93 -11.01 -4.50
C SER A 61 5.54 -11.30 -5.05
N LYS A 62 4.96 -12.41 -4.63
CA LYS A 62 3.61 -12.78 -5.07
C LYS A 62 2.57 -11.80 -4.54
N ALA A 63 2.73 -11.34 -3.30
CA ALA A 63 1.80 -10.37 -2.72
C ALA A 63 1.87 -9.04 -3.47
N VAL A 64 3.06 -8.58 -3.78
CA VAL A 64 3.23 -7.33 -4.51
C VAL A 64 2.63 -7.44 -5.90
N GLU A 65 2.86 -8.55 -6.56
CA GLU A 65 2.29 -8.77 -7.90
C GLU A 65 0.76 -8.83 -7.84
N TRP A 66 0.24 -9.50 -6.81
CA TRP A 66 -1.21 -9.56 -6.62
C TRP A 66 -1.80 -8.16 -6.47
N CYS A 67 -1.12 -7.29 -5.70
CA CYS A 67 -1.59 -5.92 -5.53
C CYS A 67 -1.57 -5.16 -6.85
N ARG A 68 -0.51 -5.37 -7.64
CA ARG A 68 -0.42 -4.73 -8.95
C ARG A 68 -1.56 -5.17 -9.85
N GLU A 69 -1.95 -6.42 -9.78
CA GLU A 69 -3.08 -6.93 -10.55
C GLU A 69 -4.38 -6.27 -10.14
N GLN A 70 -4.46 -5.79 -8.90
CA GLN A 70 -5.61 -5.05 -8.41
C GLN A 70 -5.48 -3.55 -8.69
N ASN A 71 -4.50 -3.16 -9.49
CA ASN A 71 -4.22 -1.76 -9.81
C ASN A 71 -3.87 -0.94 -8.58
N LEU A 72 -3.14 -1.55 -7.66
CA LEU A 72 -2.72 -0.89 -6.44
C LEU A 72 -1.20 -0.99 -6.35
N GLU A 73 -0.54 0.16 -6.45
CA GLU A 73 0.92 0.22 -6.38
C GLU A 73 1.35 0.97 -5.15
N PHE A 74 2.44 0.52 -4.56
CA PHE A 74 2.95 1.07 -3.32
C PHE A 74 4.20 1.90 -3.58
N ASP A 75 4.35 2.93 -2.76
CA ASP A 75 5.54 3.79 -2.84
C ASP A 75 6.71 3.15 -2.11
N ALA A 76 6.44 2.23 -1.20
CA ALA A 76 7.48 1.47 -0.51
C ALA A 76 6.88 0.18 -0.01
N VAL A 77 7.74 -0.80 0.23
CA VAL A 77 7.34 -2.11 0.73
C VAL A 77 8.23 -2.41 1.93
N ASN A 78 7.63 -2.54 3.10
CA ASN A 78 8.34 -2.84 4.36
C ASN A 78 9.46 -1.86 4.63
N ASP A 79 9.23 -0.59 4.29
CA ASP A 79 10.24 0.43 4.47
C ASP A 79 9.54 1.79 4.52
N ASN A 80 10.17 2.73 5.20
CA ASN A 80 9.64 4.09 5.25
C ASN A 80 10.10 4.87 4.04
N LEU A 81 9.29 5.87 3.68
CA LEU A 81 9.69 6.80 2.66
C LEU A 81 10.77 7.73 3.23
N THR A 82 11.65 8.20 2.36
CA THR A 82 12.72 9.10 2.77
C THR A 82 12.16 10.33 3.48
N GLU A 83 11.07 10.86 2.97
CA GLU A 83 10.44 12.04 3.56
C GLU A 83 9.94 11.76 4.97
N ASN A 84 9.40 10.56 5.20
CA ASN A 84 8.94 10.18 6.52
C ASN A 84 10.09 9.98 7.49
N ALA A 85 11.19 9.45 6.98
CA ALA A 85 12.34 9.16 7.83
C ALA A 85 12.94 10.42 8.41
N LYS A 86 12.74 11.54 7.74
CA LYS A 86 13.29 12.82 8.20
C LYS A 86 12.36 13.54 9.17
N ALA A 87 11.16 13.06 9.29
CA ALA A 87 10.20 13.66 10.21
C ALA A 87 10.46 13.22 11.65
#